data_6e734cd11d4abe4fed6fbfa4d5f4fb58
#
_entry.id   6e734cd11d4abe4fed6fbfa4d5f4fb58
#
_cell.length_a   1.000
_cell.length_b   1.000
_cell.length_c   1.000
_cell.angle_alpha   90.00
_cell.angle_beta   90.00
_cell.angle_gamma   90.00
#
_symmetry.space_group_name_H-M   'P 1'
#
loop_
_entity.id
_entity.type
_entity.pdbx_description
1 polymer ?
#
loop_
_entity_poly.entity_id
_entity_poly.type
_entity_poly.pdbx_seq_one_letter_code
_entity_poly.pdbx_strand_id
1 'polypeptide(L)'
;MSWYEALDQWTADYLPDMTYEHNAPLSRHTSFRIGGPARRMAFPKDGSQMVLLIEAARTCGARPLVIGNGTNLLFPDEGVDRLVVNTRDMSDVTLDAEGRVAAEAGASLSRVAVFAQQHGLAGLEFAHGIPGSVGGAVCMNAGAYGGEMRQVVREATVLFPEKGIRTLTVEELAFSYRHSLLTDCPDAVVLRAVFALEAGESAAIREKMDELMARRRASQPLEYPSAGSTFKRPEGYFAAALIDQCGLKGLTVGGAQVSEKHAGFVINRGGATCADVLALMAQVQQRVWEEKGVRLEPEVKVIH
;
A
#
# COMPACT_ATOMS: atom_id res chain seq x y z
N MET A 1 -14.34 -0.11 30.92
CA MET A 1 -14.51 0.57 29.62
C MET A 1 -13.55 -0.10 28.65
N SER A 2 -14.03 -0.58 27.52
CA SER A 2 -13.17 -1.14 26.48
C SER A 2 -12.33 -0.04 25.82
N TRP A 3 -11.22 -0.41 25.14
CA TRP A 3 -10.39 0.55 24.45
C TRP A 3 -11.18 1.38 23.43
N TYR A 4 -12.15 0.75 22.73
CA TYR A 4 -12.94 1.42 21.71
C TYR A 4 -13.98 2.36 22.30
N GLU A 5 -14.62 2.05 23.44
CA GLU A 5 -15.54 2.99 24.11
C GLU A 5 -14.83 4.24 24.59
N ALA A 6 -13.63 4.09 25.17
CA ALA A 6 -12.81 5.21 25.58
C ALA A 6 -12.37 6.09 24.39
N LEU A 7 -11.98 5.44 23.30
CA LEU A 7 -11.58 6.15 22.07
C LEU A 7 -12.77 6.81 21.37
N ASP A 8 -13.95 6.18 21.36
CA ASP A 8 -15.19 6.76 20.80
C ASP A 8 -15.54 8.08 21.48
N GLN A 9 -15.49 8.09 22.83
CA GLN A 9 -15.74 9.31 23.60
C GLN A 9 -14.70 10.38 23.29
N TRP A 10 -13.42 10.00 23.30
CA TRP A 10 -12.32 10.93 23.05
C TRP A 10 -12.40 11.55 21.64
N THR A 11 -12.68 10.74 20.62
CA THR A 11 -12.81 11.25 19.23
C THR A 11 -13.99 12.19 19.06
N ALA A 12 -15.12 11.91 19.74
CA ALA A 12 -16.28 12.78 19.71
C ALA A 12 -15.99 14.16 20.35
N ASP A 13 -15.19 14.18 21.43
CA ASP A 13 -14.87 15.40 22.17
C ASP A 13 -13.77 16.25 21.49
N TYR A 14 -12.75 15.61 20.89
CA TYR A 14 -11.54 16.31 20.42
C TYR A 14 -11.35 16.31 18.91
N LEU A 15 -11.97 15.38 18.18
CA LEU A 15 -11.90 15.30 16.70
C LEU A 15 -13.30 15.12 16.07
N PRO A 16 -14.29 15.99 16.40
CA PRO A 16 -15.68 15.80 15.97
C PRO A 16 -15.86 15.84 14.43
N ASP A 17 -14.95 16.51 13.72
CA ASP A 17 -14.97 16.63 12.26
C ASP A 17 -14.21 15.51 11.53
N MET A 18 -13.60 14.58 12.28
CA MET A 18 -12.92 13.43 11.68
C MET A 18 -13.94 12.34 11.31
N THR A 19 -13.84 11.79 10.12
CA THR A 19 -14.63 10.61 9.74
C THR A 19 -14.21 9.41 10.59
N TYR A 20 -15.19 8.80 11.27
CA TYR A 20 -14.96 7.71 12.21
C TYR A 20 -16.09 6.67 12.07
N GLU A 21 -15.73 5.43 11.76
CA GLU A 21 -16.69 4.36 11.44
C GLU A 21 -16.58 3.21 12.45
N HIS A 22 -17.73 2.62 12.78
CA HIS A 22 -17.84 1.43 13.61
C HIS A 22 -18.06 0.20 12.73
N ASN A 23 -17.34 -0.88 13.00
CA ASN A 23 -17.43 -2.15 12.26
C ASN A 23 -17.32 -1.96 10.73
N ALA A 24 -16.39 -1.10 10.31
CA ALA A 24 -16.18 -0.76 8.90
C ALA A 24 -15.72 -2.00 8.09
N PRO A 25 -16.41 -2.38 7.01
CA PRO A 25 -16.04 -3.56 6.23
C PRO A 25 -14.73 -3.31 5.45
N LEU A 26 -13.65 -3.98 5.85
CA LEU A 26 -12.32 -3.82 5.26
C LEU A 26 -12.27 -4.19 3.77
N SER A 27 -13.18 -5.04 3.31
CA SER A 27 -13.35 -5.34 1.89
C SER A 27 -13.65 -4.10 1.02
N ARG A 28 -14.17 -3.01 1.60
CA ARG A 28 -14.39 -1.72 0.92
C ARG A 28 -13.14 -0.83 0.90
N HIS A 29 -12.13 -1.17 1.69
CA HIS A 29 -10.92 -0.39 1.90
C HIS A 29 -9.65 -1.12 1.43
N THR A 30 -9.81 -2.22 0.70
CA THR A 30 -8.72 -2.96 0.06
C THR A 30 -8.99 -3.15 -1.43
N SER A 31 -7.92 -3.16 -2.24
CA SER A 31 -8.04 -3.44 -3.68
C SER A 31 -8.39 -4.90 -3.96
N PHE A 32 -8.15 -5.81 -3.03
CA PHE A 32 -8.53 -7.21 -3.12
C PHE A 32 -10.02 -7.44 -2.87
N ARG A 33 -10.70 -6.46 -2.23
CA ARG A 33 -12.09 -6.53 -1.82
C ARG A 33 -12.40 -7.73 -0.93
N ILE A 34 -11.46 -8.07 -0.05
CA ILE A 34 -11.54 -9.14 0.95
C ILE A 34 -11.26 -8.54 2.32
N GLY A 35 -11.92 -9.05 3.34
CA GLY A 35 -11.75 -8.69 4.75
C GLY A 35 -13.06 -8.36 5.44
N GLY A 36 -13.20 -8.87 6.65
CA GLY A 36 -14.32 -8.62 7.55
C GLY A 36 -14.26 -7.20 8.17
N PRO A 37 -15.01 -6.95 9.25
CA PRO A 37 -15.08 -5.61 9.84
C PRO A 37 -13.85 -5.24 10.66
N ALA A 38 -13.40 -3.97 10.57
CA ALA A 38 -12.56 -3.34 11.56
C ALA A 38 -13.42 -2.89 12.76
N ARG A 39 -13.00 -3.16 13.99
CA ARG A 39 -13.75 -2.72 15.18
C ARG A 39 -14.03 -1.21 15.14
N ARG A 40 -13.00 -0.42 14.81
CA ARG A 40 -13.08 1.02 14.55
C ARG A 40 -12.22 1.38 13.36
N MET A 41 -12.69 2.35 12.57
CA MET A 41 -11.93 2.88 11.46
C MET A 41 -11.99 4.41 11.46
N ALA A 42 -10.82 5.04 11.39
CA ALA A 42 -10.66 6.48 11.46
C ALA A 42 -9.96 7.02 10.21
N PHE A 43 -10.33 8.23 9.80
CA PHE A 43 -9.83 8.89 8.60
C PHE A 43 -9.35 10.29 8.97
N PRO A 44 -8.13 10.45 9.50
CA PRO A 44 -7.56 11.76 9.79
C PRO A 44 -7.38 12.55 8.51
N LYS A 45 -7.63 13.88 8.57
CA LYS A 45 -7.57 14.80 7.42
C LYS A 45 -6.17 15.34 7.17
N ASP A 46 -5.33 15.33 8.20
CA ASP A 46 -3.98 15.88 8.16
C ASP A 46 -3.06 15.24 9.21
N GLY A 47 -1.78 15.60 9.19
CA GLY A 47 -0.78 15.09 10.13
C GLY A 47 -1.08 15.42 11.59
N SER A 48 -1.72 16.55 11.88
CA SER A 48 -2.06 16.96 13.25
C SER A 48 -3.14 16.07 13.84
N GLN A 49 -4.21 15.80 13.08
CA GLN A 49 -5.24 14.83 13.48
C GLN A 49 -4.66 13.43 13.62
N MET A 50 -3.75 13.01 12.72
CA MET A 50 -3.08 11.71 12.83
C MET A 50 -2.30 11.59 14.14
N VAL A 51 -1.50 12.59 14.51
CA VAL A 51 -0.73 12.58 15.76
C VAL A 51 -1.65 12.46 16.97
N LEU A 52 -2.66 13.32 17.07
CA LEU A 52 -3.62 13.31 18.17
C LEU A 52 -4.35 11.97 18.29
N LEU A 53 -4.78 11.40 17.15
CA LEU A 53 -5.47 10.11 17.13
C LEU A 53 -4.56 8.96 17.60
N ILE A 54 -3.32 8.90 17.14
CA ILE A 54 -2.37 7.85 17.54
C ILE A 54 -2.04 7.94 19.02
N GLU A 55 -1.86 9.14 19.57
CA GLU A 55 -1.63 9.37 21.01
C GLU A 55 -2.84 8.95 21.85
N ALA A 56 -4.04 9.34 21.42
CA ALA A 56 -5.29 8.93 22.09
C ALA A 56 -5.50 7.42 22.04
N ALA A 57 -5.28 6.80 20.90
CA ALA A 57 -5.40 5.36 20.74
C ALA A 57 -4.48 4.61 21.73
N ARG A 58 -3.22 5.04 21.85
CA ARG A 58 -2.26 4.47 22.80
C ARG A 58 -2.72 4.64 24.26
N THR A 59 -3.20 5.84 24.60
CA THR A 59 -3.70 6.14 25.95
C THR A 59 -4.91 5.26 26.29
N CYS A 60 -5.79 4.99 25.33
CA CYS A 60 -6.92 4.09 25.48
C CYS A 60 -6.55 2.60 25.44
N GLY A 61 -5.28 2.25 25.20
CA GLY A 61 -4.82 0.86 25.05
C GLY A 61 -5.16 0.22 23.71
N ALA A 62 -5.54 1.01 22.71
CA ALA A 62 -5.75 0.52 21.34
C ALA A 62 -4.41 0.24 20.65
N ARG A 63 -4.45 -0.69 19.70
CA ARG A 63 -3.32 -0.98 18.80
C ARG A 63 -3.69 -0.53 17.38
N PRO A 64 -3.34 0.69 16.98
CA PRO A 64 -3.68 1.20 15.67
C PRO A 64 -2.96 0.40 14.56
N LEU A 65 -3.67 0.18 13.46
CA LEU A 65 -3.11 -0.33 12.21
C LEU A 65 -3.30 0.75 11.15
N VAL A 66 -2.23 1.39 10.73
CA VAL A 66 -2.29 2.44 9.70
C VAL A 66 -2.23 1.82 8.31
N ILE A 67 -3.18 2.18 7.47
CA ILE A 67 -3.26 1.73 6.07
C ILE A 67 -3.40 2.93 5.13
N GLY A 68 -2.93 2.76 3.90
CA GLY A 68 -3.25 3.65 2.78
C GLY A 68 -4.40 3.07 1.93
N ASN A 69 -4.18 2.95 0.63
CA ASN A 69 -5.17 2.41 -0.32
C ASN A 69 -5.43 0.89 -0.19
N GLY A 70 -4.83 0.20 0.77
CA GLY A 70 -5.04 -1.23 1.00
C GLY A 70 -4.67 -2.13 -0.19
N THR A 71 -3.70 -1.72 -1.01
CA THR A 71 -3.38 -2.38 -2.29
C THR A 71 -2.39 -3.53 -2.20
N ASN A 72 -1.89 -3.80 -0.99
CA ASN A 72 -0.97 -4.92 -0.71
C ASN A 72 -1.36 -5.65 0.59
N LEU A 73 -2.64 -5.63 0.95
CA LEU A 73 -3.14 -6.18 2.21
C LEU A 73 -4.18 -7.26 1.96
N LEU A 74 -4.12 -8.30 2.79
CA LEU A 74 -5.14 -9.34 2.90
C LEU A 74 -5.59 -9.40 4.35
N PHE A 75 -6.87 -9.09 4.60
CA PHE A 75 -7.48 -9.10 5.92
C PHE A 75 -8.27 -10.38 6.15
N PRO A 76 -8.35 -10.86 7.41
CA PRO A 76 -9.14 -12.03 7.78
C PRO A 76 -10.65 -11.80 7.56
N ASP A 77 -11.35 -12.88 7.30
CA ASP A 77 -12.80 -12.85 6.99
C ASP A 77 -13.64 -12.45 8.22
N GLU A 78 -13.17 -12.78 9.43
CA GLU A 78 -13.78 -12.38 10.70
C GLU A 78 -13.53 -10.90 11.06
N GLY A 79 -12.62 -10.24 10.34
CA GLY A 79 -12.22 -8.87 10.61
C GLY A 79 -11.15 -8.75 11.70
N VAL A 80 -10.94 -7.52 12.21
CA VAL A 80 -9.90 -7.23 13.20
C VAL A 80 -10.47 -6.46 14.40
N ASP A 81 -10.10 -6.87 15.61
CA ASP A 81 -10.42 -6.13 16.83
C ASP A 81 -9.36 -5.04 17.11
N ARG A 82 -9.23 -4.12 16.15
CA ARG A 82 -8.25 -3.04 16.16
C ARG A 82 -8.87 -1.72 15.71
N LEU A 83 -8.20 -0.62 16.04
CA LEU A 83 -8.36 0.64 15.33
C LEU A 83 -7.61 0.55 13.99
N VAL A 84 -8.31 0.65 12.88
CA VAL A 84 -7.70 0.84 11.57
C VAL A 84 -7.72 2.34 11.24
N VAL A 85 -6.56 2.91 10.94
CA VAL A 85 -6.43 4.32 10.54
C VAL A 85 -6.12 4.37 9.05
N ASN A 86 -7.03 4.92 8.27
CA ASN A 86 -6.86 5.05 6.83
C ASN A 86 -6.43 6.48 6.47
N THR A 87 -5.30 6.61 5.80
CA THR A 87 -4.71 7.91 5.46
C THR A 87 -5.35 8.59 4.25
N ARG A 88 -6.39 8.04 3.63
CA ARG A 88 -6.95 8.51 2.34
C ARG A 88 -7.31 9.98 2.32
N ASP A 89 -7.75 10.55 3.47
CA ASP A 89 -8.17 11.93 3.58
C ASP A 89 -6.97 12.90 3.76
N MET A 90 -5.79 12.38 4.15
CA MET A 90 -4.51 13.09 4.13
C MET A 90 -3.93 13.05 2.71
N SER A 91 -4.46 13.84 1.80
CA SER A 91 -4.21 13.66 0.36
C SER A 91 -3.65 14.88 -0.36
N ASP A 92 -3.19 15.90 0.36
CA ASP A 92 -2.66 17.11 -0.26
C ASP A 92 -1.36 16.88 -1.01
N VAL A 93 -1.24 17.53 -2.17
CA VAL A 93 -0.04 17.54 -3.01
C VAL A 93 0.27 18.99 -3.36
N THR A 94 1.46 19.45 -3.01
CA THR A 94 1.88 20.85 -3.16
C THR A 94 3.32 20.92 -3.67
N LEU A 95 3.73 22.11 -4.13
CA LEU A 95 5.16 22.45 -4.20
C LEU A 95 5.58 23.04 -2.85
N ASP A 96 6.77 22.65 -2.37
CA ASP A 96 7.39 23.29 -1.23
C ASP A 96 8.10 24.63 -1.63
N ALA A 97 8.76 25.28 -0.66
CA ALA A 97 9.41 26.54 -0.89
C ALA A 97 10.56 26.48 -1.92
N GLU A 98 11.14 25.30 -2.11
CA GLU A 98 12.20 25.03 -3.09
C GLU A 98 11.66 24.52 -4.44
N GLY A 99 10.34 24.50 -4.61
CA GLY A 99 9.66 24.05 -5.84
C GLY A 99 9.64 22.51 -6.01
N ARG A 100 9.86 21.75 -4.94
CA ARG A 100 9.82 20.29 -4.96
C ARG A 100 8.40 19.79 -4.67
N VAL A 101 8.02 18.67 -5.29
CA VAL A 101 6.74 18.03 -4.99
C VAL A 101 6.76 17.45 -3.59
N ALA A 102 5.77 17.82 -2.81
CA ALA A 102 5.53 17.31 -1.48
C ALA A 102 4.10 16.77 -1.39
N ALA A 103 3.93 15.56 -0.85
CA ALA A 103 2.64 14.91 -0.80
C ALA A 103 2.40 14.25 0.55
N GLU A 104 1.18 14.35 1.05
CA GLU A 104 0.74 13.65 2.25
C GLU A 104 0.62 12.15 2.02
N ALA A 105 0.66 11.38 3.11
CA ALA A 105 0.75 9.92 3.08
C ALA A 105 -0.41 9.22 2.36
N GLY A 106 -1.60 9.79 2.36
CA GLY A 106 -2.78 9.25 1.71
C GLY A 106 -2.92 9.65 0.23
N ALA A 107 -2.13 10.60 -0.26
CA ALA A 107 -2.16 10.99 -1.67
C ALA A 107 -1.87 9.78 -2.56
N SER A 108 -2.70 9.55 -3.59
CA SER A 108 -2.46 8.46 -4.53
C SER A 108 -1.22 8.75 -5.40
N LEU A 109 -0.42 7.73 -5.67
CA LEU A 109 0.77 7.88 -6.53
C LEU A 109 0.43 8.40 -7.91
N SER A 110 -0.72 8.02 -8.45
CA SER A 110 -1.22 8.55 -9.73
C SER A 110 -1.45 10.06 -9.68
N ARG A 111 -2.06 10.57 -8.60
CA ARG A 111 -2.29 12.02 -8.39
C ARG A 111 -0.96 12.77 -8.28
N VAL A 112 0.00 12.23 -7.51
CA VAL A 112 1.33 12.85 -7.35
C VAL A 112 2.09 12.88 -8.68
N ALA A 113 2.05 11.79 -9.46
CA ALA A 113 2.69 11.72 -10.77
C ALA A 113 2.07 12.72 -11.77
N VAL A 114 0.74 12.85 -11.78
CA VAL A 114 0.04 13.84 -12.63
C VAL A 114 0.38 15.26 -12.19
N PHE A 115 0.42 15.54 -10.89
CA PHE A 115 0.82 16.83 -10.37
C PHE A 115 2.26 17.19 -10.78
N ALA A 116 3.20 16.28 -10.64
CA ALA A 116 4.58 16.47 -11.08
C ALA A 116 4.66 16.76 -12.59
N GLN A 117 3.97 15.97 -13.41
CA GLN A 117 3.89 16.17 -14.87
C GLN A 117 3.37 17.56 -15.24
N GLN A 118 2.32 18.06 -14.57
CA GLN A 118 1.76 19.39 -14.80
C GLN A 118 2.72 20.52 -14.49
N HIS A 119 3.70 20.26 -13.59
CA HIS A 119 4.76 21.22 -13.23
C HIS A 119 6.08 20.98 -13.98
N GLY A 120 6.08 20.12 -15.01
CA GLY A 120 7.29 19.81 -15.79
C GLY A 120 8.38 19.12 -14.98
N LEU A 121 8.00 18.26 -14.02
CA LEU A 121 8.89 17.52 -13.13
C LEU A 121 8.83 16.01 -13.47
N ALA A 122 9.94 15.49 -13.99
CA ALA A 122 10.14 14.12 -14.42
C ALA A 122 10.66 13.23 -13.26
N GLY A 123 10.39 11.93 -13.34
CA GLY A 123 10.90 10.90 -12.42
C GLY A 123 9.80 10.04 -11.77
N LEU A 124 8.55 10.48 -11.78
CA LEU A 124 7.41 9.74 -11.21
C LEU A 124 6.55 9.00 -12.26
N GLU A 125 6.99 8.89 -13.50
CA GLU A 125 6.22 8.25 -14.59
C GLU A 125 5.91 6.79 -14.27
N PHE A 126 6.87 6.06 -13.66
CA PHE A 126 6.70 4.67 -13.25
C PHE A 126 5.60 4.49 -12.17
N ALA A 127 5.39 5.52 -11.35
CA ALA A 127 4.47 5.49 -10.22
C ALA A 127 3.01 5.75 -10.64
N HIS A 128 2.77 6.38 -11.81
CA HIS A 128 1.43 6.74 -12.28
C HIS A 128 0.46 5.55 -12.30
N GLY A 129 0.91 4.39 -12.69
CA GLY A 129 0.09 3.18 -12.75
C GLY A 129 0.01 2.37 -11.44
N ILE A 130 0.77 2.72 -10.40
CA ILE A 130 0.74 1.99 -9.12
C ILE A 130 -0.47 2.46 -8.30
N PRO A 131 -1.40 1.58 -7.89
CA PRO A 131 -2.64 1.99 -7.22
C PRO A 131 -2.45 2.35 -5.73
N GLY A 132 -1.21 2.50 -5.26
CA GLY A 132 -0.85 2.77 -3.87
C GLY A 132 -0.98 4.23 -3.46
N SER A 133 -0.86 4.48 -2.16
CA SER A 133 -0.67 5.80 -1.55
C SER A 133 0.81 6.10 -1.30
N VAL A 134 1.15 7.37 -1.14
CA VAL A 134 2.52 7.83 -0.83
C VAL A 134 3.09 7.12 0.38
N GLY A 135 2.37 7.09 1.52
CA GLY A 135 2.85 6.44 2.74
C GLY A 135 3.15 4.96 2.55
N GLY A 136 2.24 4.22 1.89
CA GLY A 136 2.45 2.81 1.57
C GLY A 136 3.62 2.60 0.60
N ALA A 137 3.79 3.49 -0.37
CA ALA A 137 4.87 3.42 -1.34
C ALA A 137 6.25 3.67 -0.72
N VAL A 138 6.37 4.65 0.17
CA VAL A 138 7.60 4.91 0.93
C VAL A 138 7.92 3.72 1.83
N CYS A 139 6.94 3.20 2.56
CA CYS A 139 7.12 2.05 3.45
C CYS A 139 7.66 0.81 2.69
N MET A 140 7.13 0.53 1.49
CA MET A 140 7.45 -0.66 0.70
C MET A 140 8.56 -0.45 -0.33
N ASN A 141 9.17 0.74 -0.45
CA ASN A 141 9.98 1.10 -1.61
C ASN A 141 9.28 0.67 -2.92
N ALA A 142 8.05 1.14 -3.12
CA ALA A 142 7.24 0.71 -4.26
C ALA A 142 7.93 1.04 -5.58
N GLY A 143 7.86 0.12 -6.53
CA GLY A 143 8.50 0.30 -7.82
C GLY A 143 7.85 -0.52 -8.93
N ALA A 144 8.01 -0.03 -10.16
CA ALA A 144 7.56 -0.66 -11.38
C ALA A 144 8.42 -0.19 -12.56
N TYR A 145 8.59 -1.04 -13.57
CA TYR A 145 9.26 -0.68 -14.83
C TYR A 145 10.68 -0.09 -14.70
N GLY A 146 11.41 -0.52 -13.67
CA GLY A 146 12.78 -0.06 -13.40
C GLY A 146 12.87 1.18 -12.50
N GLY A 147 11.75 1.86 -12.22
CA GLY A 147 11.68 2.94 -11.23
C GLY A 147 11.24 2.44 -9.86
N GLU A 148 11.70 3.09 -8.79
CA GLU A 148 11.30 2.81 -7.40
C GLU A 148 11.42 4.05 -6.53
N MET A 149 10.76 4.07 -5.35
CA MET A 149 10.68 5.24 -4.47
C MET A 149 12.05 5.75 -4.04
N ARG A 150 13.04 4.90 -3.77
CA ARG A 150 14.38 5.34 -3.37
C ARG A 150 15.07 6.27 -4.38
N GLN A 151 14.68 6.21 -5.65
CA GLN A 151 15.27 7.03 -6.71
C GLN A 151 14.71 8.46 -6.74
N VAL A 152 13.53 8.66 -6.18
CA VAL A 152 12.78 9.92 -6.28
C VAL A 152 12.41 10.53 -4.93
N VAL A 153 12.36 9.75 -3.85
CA VAL A 153 12.13 10.30 -2.50
C VAL A 153 13.41 11.00 -2.04
N ARG A 154 13.26 12.24 -1.58
CA ARG A 154 14.31 12.99 -0.89
C ARG A 154 14.27 12.74 0.61
N GLU A 155 13.07 12.86 1.19
CA GLU A 155 12.85 12.73 2.62
C GLU A 155 11.40 12.37 2.92
N ALA A 156 11.15 11.81 4.09
CA ALA A 156 9.81 11.55 4.61
C ALA A 156 9.67 12.04 6.05
N THR A 157 8.56 12.71 6.33
CA THR A 157 8.17 13.06 7.69
C THR A 157 7.39 11.89 8.29
N VAL A 158 7.88 11.36 9.39
CA VAL A 158 7.42 10.13 10.04
C VAL A 158 7.12 10.39 11.50
N LEU A 159 5.95 9.95 11.96
CA LEU A 159 5.59 9.88 13.37
C LEU A 159 6.08 8.55 13.94
N PHE A 160 6.94 8.60 14.94
CA PHE A 160 7.28 7.49 15.81
C PHE A 160 6.57 7.69 17.15
N PRO A 161 5.59 6.84 17.51
CA PRO A 161 4.72 7.11 18.66
C PRO A 161 5.43 7.36 19.99
N GLU A 162 6.67 6.85 20.16
CA GLU A 162 7.47 7.04 21.37
C GLU A 162 8.56 8.12 21.24
N LYS A 163 8.89 8.52 20.00
CA LYS A 163 10.02 9.42 19.70
C LYS A 163 9.59 10.73 19.04
N GLY A 164 8.27 10.90 18.83
CA GLY A 164 7.72 12.07 18.15
C GLY A 164 7.92 12.05 16.63
N ILE A 165 7.75 13.20 16.02
CA ILE A 165 7.88 13.38 14.57
C ILE A 165 9.36 13.57 14.22
N ARG A 166 9.79 12.87 13.17
CA ARG A 166 11.13 13.00 12.58
C ARG A 166 11.03 13.08 11.06
N THR A 167 11.91 13.87 10.46
CA THR A 167 12.16 13.84 9.02
C THR A 167 13.36 12.93 8.78
N LEU A 168 13.14 11.89 7.98
CA LEU A 168 14.16 10.92 7.59
C LEU A 168 14.61 11.19 6.16
N THR A 169 15.91 11.21 5.93
CA THR A 169 16.48 11.28 4.57
C THR A 169 16.35 9.94 3.85
N VAL A 170 16.65 9.92 2.54
CA VAL A 170 16.62 8.67 1.74
C VAL A 170 17.61 7.64 2.30
N GLU A 171 18.75 8.08 2.84
CA GLU A 171 19.75 7.21 3.47
C GLU A 171 19.22 6.59 4.77
N GLU A 172 18.57 7.40 5.62
CA GLU A 172 17.99 6.94 6.87
C GLU A 172 16.79 6.00 6.64
N LEU A 173 16.06 6.18 5.54
CA LEU A 173 14.98 5.27 5.13
C LEU A 173 15.48 3.88 4.72
N ALA A 174 16.77 3.72 4.44
CA ALA A 174 17.46 2.46 4.19
C ALA A 174 16.72 1.54 3.19
N PHE A 175 16.32 2.10 2.07
CA PHE A 175 15.53 1.41 1.07
C PHE A 175 16.26 0.21 0.44
N SER A 176 15.54 -0.90 0.35
CA SER A 176 15.94 -2.07 -0.44
C SER A 176 14.72 -2.67 -1.18
N TYR A 177 14.87 -3.82 -1.82
CA TYR A 177 13.78 -4.42 -2.59
C TYR A 177 12.55 -4.72 -1.71
N ARG A 178 11.44 -4.02 -1.95
CA ARG A 178 10.18 -4.13 -1.19
C ARG A 178 10.34 -3.88 0.31
N HIS A 179 11.28 -3.03 0.69
CA HIS A 179 11.62 -2.78 2.08
C HIS A 179 12.11 -1.36 2.31
N SER A 180 11.85 -0.83 3.50
CA SER A 180 12.49 0.36 4.09
C SER A 180 12.62 0.16 5.59
N LEU A 181 13.35 1.05 6.29
CA LEU A 181 13.39 1.10 7.76
C LEU A 181 11.98 1.03 8.39
N LEU A 182 10.98 1.62 7.72
CA LEU A 182 9.61 1.65 8.24
C LEU A 182 8.92 0.28 8.21
N THR A 183 9.41 -0.67 7.42
CA THR A 183 8.94 -2.06 7.43
C THR A 183 9.31 -2.75 8.74
N ASP A 184 10.44 -2.37 9.35
CA ASP A 184 10.93 -2.89 10.63
C ASP A 184 10.36 -2.12 11.84
N CYS A 185 9.68 -1.00 11.59
CA CYS A 185 9.06 -0.16 12.59
C CYS A 185 7.53 -0.13 12.38
N PRO A 186 6.78 -1.19 12.75
CA PRO A 186 5.37 -1.34 12.40
C PRO A 186 4.44 -0.26 12.98
N ASP A 187 4.87 0.43 14.03
CA ASP A 187 4.11 1.52 14.66
C ASP A 187 4.47 2.90 14.08
N ALA A 188 5.48 2.99 13.21
CA ALA A 188 5.86 4.24 12.56
C ALA A 188 4.85 4.61 11.47
N VAL A 189 4.47 5.88 11.42
CA VAL A 189 3.46 6.40 10.49
C VAL A 189 4.07 7.46 9.59
N VAL A 190 4.09 7.22 8.29
CA VAL A 190 4.43 8.26 7.32
C VAL A 190 3.33 9.31 7.32
N LEU A 191 3.70 10.57 7.50
CA LEU A 191 2.78 11.71 7.42
C LEU A 191 2.86 12.38 6.04
N ARG A 192 4.08 12.55 5.50
CA ARG A 192 4.35 13.27 4.25
C ARG A 192 5.66 12.76 3.64
N ALA A 193 5.79 12.87 2.33
CA ALA A 193 7.07 12.71 1.62
C ALA A 193 7.35 13.89 0.70
N VAL A 194 8.64 14.21 0.51
CA VAL A 194 9.14 15.19 -0.45
C VAL A 194 9.93 14.43 -1.52
N PHE A 195 9.71 14.80 -2.79
CA PHE A 195 10.31 14.15 -3.94
C PHE A 195 11.39 15.04 -4.58
N ALA A 196 12.54 14.44 -4.89
CA ALA A 196 13.59 15.04 -5.70
C ALA A 196 13.35 14.62 -7.17
N LEU A 197 12.81 15.52 -7.96
CA LEU A 197 12.46 15.31 -9.35
C LEU A 197 13.29 16.22 -10.25
N GLU A 198 13.44 15.84 -11.52
CA GLU A 198 14.21 16.60 -12.49
C GLU A 198 13.29 17.43 -13.39
N ALA A 199 13.78 18.58 -13.85
CA ALA A 199 13.02 19.35 -14.85
C ALA A 199 12.92 18.56 -16.16
N GLY A 200 11.73 18.56 -16.77
CA GLY A 200 11.45 17.85 -18.01
C GLY A 200 10.30 18.46 -18.79
N GLU A 201 10.21 18.09 -20.04
CA GLU A 201 9.10 18.53 -20.90
C GLU A 201 7.80 17.78 -20.53
N SER A 202 6.77 18.54 -20.15
CA SER A 202 5.49 18.01 -19.67
C SER A 202 4.83 17.02 -20.66
N ALA A 203 4.97 17.27 -21.98
CA ALA A 203 4.47 16.38 -23.03
C ALA A 203 5.23 15.03 -23.06
N ALA A 204 6.55 15.05 -22.93
CA ALA A 204 7.36 13.83 -22.92
C ALA A 204 7.10 12.99 -21.65
N ILE A 205 6.96 13.64 -20.49
CA ILE A 205 6.57 13.00 -19.23
C ILE A 205 5.21 12.30 -19.41
N ARG A 206 4.24 12.99 -19.99
CA ARG A 206 2.91 12.43 -20.24
C ARG A 206 2.94 11.23 -21.17
N GLU A 207 3.68 11.33 -22.28
CA GLU A 207 3.85 10.24 -23.22
C GLU A 207 4.43 8.98 -22.52
N LYS A 208 5.43 9.17 -21.66
CA LYS A 208 6.02 8.08 -20.86
C LYS A 208 5.03 7.46 -19.90
N MET A 209 4.24 8.28 -19.19
CA MET A 209 3.18 7.79 -18.30
C MET A 209 2.16 6.94 -19.08
N ASP A 210 1.73 7.39 -20.24
CA ASP A 210 0.74 6.71 -21.08
C ASP A 210 1.31 5.39 -21.65
N GLU A 211 2.59 5.37 -22.09
CA GLU A 211 3.30 4.16 -22.50
C GLU A 211 3.30 3.11 -21.38
N LEU A 212 3.73 3.50 -20.16
CA LEU A 212 3.83 2.59 -19.03
C LEU A 212 2.45 2.08 -18.58
N MET A 213 1.43 2.93 -18.64
CA MET A 213 0.05 2.53 -18.37
C MET A 213 -0.49 1.55 -19.41
N ALA A 214 -0.19 1.75 -20.70
CA ALA A 214 -0.58 0.84 -21.76
C ALA A 214 0.07 -0.55 -21.57
N ARG A 215 1.37 -0.59 -21.26
CA ARG A 215 2.08 -1.84 -20.92
C ARG A 215 1.45 -2.55 -19.73
N ARG A 216 1.04 -1.79 -18.70
CA ARG A 216 0.38 -2.34 -17.51
C ARG A 216 -0.97 -2.95 -17.86
N ARG A 217 -1.81 -2.25 -18.62
CA ARG A 217 -3.12 -2.76 -19.07
C ARG A 217 -3.00 -4.02 -19.92
N ALA A 218 -1.96 -4.09 -20.77
CA ALA A 218 -1.72 -5.25 -21.61
C ALA A 218 -1.32 -6.50 -20.80
N SER A 219 -0.56 -6.34 -19.71
CA SER A 219 0.07 -7.45 -18.99
C SER A 219 -0.61 -7.82 -17.66
N GLN A 220 -1.35 -6.92 -17.01
CA GLN A 220 -1.92 -7.16 -15.67
C GLN A 220 -3.44 -7.28 -15.71
N PRO A 221 -4.04 -8.10 -14.80
CA PRO A 221 -5.49 -8.35 -14.74
C PRO A 221 -6.21 -7.22 -13.99
N LEU A 222 -6.15 -5.97 -14.51
CA LEU A 222 -6.67 -4.78 -13.84
C LEU A 222 -8.21 -4.78 -13.73
N GLU A 223 -8.88 -5.64 -14.47
CA GLU A 223 -10.33 -5.85 -14.44
C GLU A 223 -10.83 -6.61 -13.20
N TYR A 224 -9.92 -7.29 -12.48
CA TYR A 224 -10.25 -8.04 -11.27
C TYR A 224 -9.63 -7.43 -10.02
N PRO A 225 -10.33 -7.49 -8.86
CA PRO A 225 -9.74 -7.14 -7.58
C PRO A 225 -8.54 -8.04 -7.26
N SER A 226 -7.44 -7.44 -6.78
CA SER A 226 -6.23 -8.15 -6.36
C SER A 226 -5.38 -7.27 -5.44
N ALA A 227 -4.37 -7.84 -4.80
CA ALA A 227 -3.35 -7.09 -4.04
C ALA A 227 -2.04 -6.92 -4.84
N GLY A 228 -2.10 -6.83 -6.17
CA GLY A 228 -0.90 -6.77 -7.01
C GLY A 228 -0.20 -8.12 -7.15
N SER A 229 1.13 -8.11 -7.28
CA SER A 229 1.93 -9.34 -7.30
C SER A 229 1.85 -10.03 -5.96
N THR A 230 1.46 -11.30 -5.97
CA THR A 230 1.23 -12.08 -4.75
C THR A 230 2.53 -12.50 -4.07
N PHE A 231 3.58 -12.74 -4.87
CA PHE A 231 4.88 -13.21 -4.37
C PHE A 231 6.00 -12.27 -4.79
N LYS A 232 6.99 -12.13 -3.90
CA LYS A 232 8.24 -11.42 -4.17
C LYS A 232 9.02 -12.13 -5.30
N ARG A 233 9.90 -11.39 -5.95
CA ARG A 233 10.83 -11.97 -6.92
C ARG A 233 11.89 -12.78 -6.18
N PRO A 234 12.00 -14.11 -6.41
CA PRO A 234 13.11 -14.89 -5.89
C PRO A 234 14.43 -14.48 -6.56
N GLU A 235 15.53 -14.66 -5.86
CA GLU A 235 16.86 -14.38 -6.40
C GLU A 235 17.11 -15.21 -7.68
N GLY A 236 17.51 -14.55 -8.74
CA GLY A 236 17.76 -15.19 -10.06
C GLY A 236 16.52 -15.59 -10.85
N TYR A 237 15.30 -15.39 -10.33
CA TYR A 237 14.07 -15.85 -10.96
C TYR A 237 12.99 -14.76 -11.00
N PHE A 238 11.90 -15.05 -11.73
CA PHE A 238 10.66 -14.28 -11.72
C PHE A 238 9.53 -15.17 -11.21
N ALA A 239 8.89 -14.80 -10.09
CA ALA A 239 7.82 -15.61 -9.51
C ALA A 239 6.72 -15.94 -10.53
N ALA A 240 6.26 -14.95 -11.31
CA ALA A 240 5.24 -15.17 -12.33
C ALA A 240 5.66 -16.20 -13.41
N ALA A 241 6.95 -16.19 -13.81
CA ALA A 241 7.45 -17.16 -14.78
C ALA A 241 7.51 -18.58 -14.22
N LEU A 242 7.92 -18.73 -12.95
CA LEU A 242 7.93 -20.03 -12.28
C LEU A 242 6.51 -20.59 -12.15
N ILE A 243 5.55 -19.77 -11.74
CA ILE A 243 4.14 -20.15 -11.58
C ILE A 243 3.53 -20.57 -12.95
N ASP A 244 3.84 -19.81 -14.02
CA ASP A 244 3.40 -20.11 -15.39
C ASP A 244 3.99 -21.42 -15.90
N GLN A 245 5.30 -21.65 -15.69
CA GLN A 245 5.99 -22.89 -16.08
C GLN A 245 5.51 -24.13 -15.32
N CYS A 246 4.91 -23.97 -14.14
CA CYS A 246 4.23 -25.05 -13.41
C CYS A 246 2.78 -25.24 -13.87
N GLY A 247 2.31 -24.53 -14.90
CA GLY A 247 0.94 -24.66 -15.43
C GLY A 247 -0.15 -24.21 -14.47
N LEU A 248 0.16 -23.25 -13.56
CA LEU A 248 -0.76 -22.89 -12.48
C LEU A 248 -1.70 -21.72 -12.82
N LYS A 249 -1.63 -21.14 -14.04
CA LYS A 249 -2.65 -20.18 -14.50
C LYS A 249 -4.04 -20.80 -14.45
N GLY A 250 -5.00 -20.06 -13.93
CA GLY A 250 -6.38 -20.53 -13.79
C GLY A 250 -6.63 -21.43 -12.58
N LEU A 251 -5.59 -21.87 -11.83
CA LEU A 251 -5.78 -22.62 -10.59
C LEU A 251 -6.68 -21.83 -9.64
N THR A 252 -7.73 -22.46 -9.13
CA THR A 252 -8.80 -21.80 -8.37
C THR A 252 -9.07 -22.52 -7.05
N VAL A 253 -9.25 -21.74 -5.98
CA VAL A 253 -9.74 -22.20 -4.68
C VAL A 253 -10.86 -21.24 -4.24
N GLY A 254 -12.07 -21.76 -4.07
CA GLY A 254 -13.23 -20.92 -3.80
C GLY A 254 -13.39 -19.80 -4.83
N GLY A 255 -13.39 -18.55 -4.36
CA GLY A 255 -13.46 -17.37 -5.23
C GLY A 255 -12.09 -16.81 -5.68
N ALA A 256 -10.97 -17.35 -5.17
CA ALA A 256 -9.64 -16.92 -5.52
C ALA A 256 -9.05 -17.71 -6.70
N GLN A 257 -8.36 -17.03 -7.63
CA GLN A 257 -7.78 -17.65 -8.81
C GLN A 257 -6.40 -17.08 -9.12
N VAL A 258 -5.45 -17.92 -9.56
CA VAL A 258 -4.23 -17.47 -10.25
C VAL A 258 -4.65 -16.90 -11.60
N SER A 259 -4.35 -15.64 -11.86
CA SER A 259 -4.78 -14.96 -13.08
C SER A 259 -4.24 -15.65 -14.34
N GLU A 260 -5.11 -15.88 -15.31
CA GLU A 260 -4.74 -16.40 -16.62
C GLU A 260 -3.90 -15.40 -17.42
N LYS A 261 -4.10 -14.09 -17.19
CA LYS A 261 -3.38 -13.02 -17.86
C LYS A 261 -1.97 -12.84 -17.31
N HIS A 262 -1.79 -12.94 -15.99
CA HIS A 262 -0.50 -12.75 -15.33
C HIS A 262 -0.36 -13.70 -14.12
N ALA A 263 0.41 -14.74 -14.24
CA ALA A 263 0.54 -15.80 -13.23
C ALA A 263 1.04 -15.33 -11.84
N GLY A 264 1.67 -14.15 -11.75
CA GLY A 264 2.09 -13.57 -10.47
C GLY A 264 0.96 -12.93 -9.66
N PHE A 265 -0.27 -12.87 -10.17
CA PHE A 265 -1.42 -12.27 -9.53
C PHE A 265 -2.42 -13.34 -9.10
N VAL A 266 -2.80 -13.30 -7.83
CA VAL A 266 -4.05 -13.94 -7.36
C VAL A 266 -5.15 -12.89 -7.44
N ILE A 267 -6.25 -13.23 -8.08
CA ILE A 267 -7.40 -12.36 -8.30
C ILE A 267 -8.62 -12.87 -7.56
N ASN A 268 -9.52 -11.96 -7.17
CA ASN A 268 -10.82 -12.25 -6.65
C ASN A 268 -11.82 -12.30 -7.82
N ARG A 269 -12.29 -13.50 -8.17
CA ARG A 269 -13.27 -13.74 -9.25
C ARG A 269 -14.70 -13.39 -8.85
N GLY A 270 -14.91 -13.10 -7.57
CA GLY A 270 -16.17 -12.84 -6.92
C GLY A 270 -16.35 -13.73 -5.70
N GLY A 271 -16.61 -13.11 -4.55
CA GLY A 271 -16.83 -13.81 -3.30
C GLY A 271 -15.62 -14.57 -2.73
N ALA A 272 -14.38 -14.25 -3.15
CA ALA A 272 -13.20 -14.84 -2.56
C ALA A 272 -13.08 -14.44 -1.08
N THR A 273 -12.70 -15.41 -0.24
CA THR A 273 -12.39 -15.23 1.17
C THR A 273 -10.88 -15.13 1.40
N CYS A 274 -10.49 -14.65 2.57
CA CYS A 274 -9.08 -14.68 3.01
C CYS A 274 -8.56 -16.12 3.04
N ALA A 275 -9.37 -17.04 3.53
CA ALA A 275 -9.06 -18.47 3.57
C ALA A 275 -8.81 -19.05 2.17
N ASP A 276 -9.61 -18.69 1.17
CA ASP A 276 -9.41 -19.12 -0.22
C ASP A 276 -8.05 -18.67 -0.76
N VAL A 277 -7.72 -17.39 -0.55
CA VAL A 277 -6.46 -16.81 -1.01
C VAL A 277 -5.26 -17.49 -0.35
N LEU A 278 -5.31 -17.70 0.96
CA LEU A 278 -4.23 -18.38 1.71
C LEU A 278 -4.06 -19.83 1.25
N ALA A 279 -5.15 -20.55 1.06
CA ALA A 279 -5.11 -21.94 0.57
C ALA A 279 -4.56 -22.01 -0.86
N LEU A 280 -4.93 -21.08 -1.74
CA LEU A 280 -4.40 -20.99 -3.09
C LEU A 280 -2.91 -20.66 -3.10
N MET A 281 -2.48 -19.68 -2.27
CA MET A 281 -1.07 -19.32 -2.13
C MET A 281 -0.23 -20.51 -1.67
N ALA A 282 -0.71 -21.28 -0.69
CA ALA A 282 -0.03 -22.49 -0.19
C ALA A 282 0.14 -23.55 -1.29
N GLN A 283 -0.91 -23.79 -2.10
CA GLN A 283 -0.82 -24.72 -3.24
C GLN A 283 0.19 -24.25 -4.28
N VAL A 284 0.21 -22.96 -4.62
CA VAL A 284 1.19 -22.38 -5.56
C VAL A 284 2.60 -22.53 -5.03
N GLN A 285 2.84 -22.21 -3.76
CA GLN A 285 4.16 -22.36 -3.11
C GLN A 285 4.64 -23.81 -3.13
N GLN A 286 3.77 -24.75 -2.78
CA GLN A 286 4.10 -26.17 -2.77
C GLN A 286 4.47 -26.67 -4.16
N ARG A 287 3.64 -26.39 -5.18
CA ARG A 287 3.88 -26.85 -6.54
C ARG A 287 5.17 -26.28 -7.14
N VAL A 288 5.43 -24.97 -6.95
CA VAL A 288 6.67 -24.35 -7.42
C VAL A 288 7.88 -24.93 -6.70
N TRP A 289 7.78 -25.20 -5.40
CA TRP A 289 8.86 -25.87 -4.67
C TRP A 289 9.12 -27.29 -5.18
N GLU A 290 8.09 -28.10 -5.38
CA GLU A 290 8.20 -29.49 -5.85
C GLU A 290 8.79 -29.57 -7.27
N GLU A 291 8.40 -28.68 -8.17
CA GLU A 291 8.80 -28.75 -9.59
C GLU A 291 10.08 -27.96 -9.90
N LYS A 292 10.37 -26.89 -9.18
CA LYS A 292 11.48 -25.97 -9.48
C LYS A 292 12.50 -25.83 -8.35
N GLY A 293 12.24 -26.35 -7.15
CA GLY A 293 13.11 -26.21 -5.99
C GLY A 293 13.24 -24.76 -5.48
N VAL A 294 12.34 -23.86 -5.87
CA VAL A 294 12.37 -22.45 -5.49
C VAL A 294 11.25 -22.14 -4.52
N ARG A 295 11.60 -21.53 -3.37
CA ARG A 295 10.60 -21.06 -2.39
C ARG A 295 10.07 -19.68 -2.78
N LEU A 296 8.76 -19.57 -2.90
CA LEU A 296 8.09 -18.29 -3.11
C LEU A 296 7.74 -17.65 -1.77
N GLU A 297 8.16 -16.40 -1.58
CA GLU A 297 7.78 -15.58 -0.41
C GLU A 297 6.60 -14.69 -0.77
N PRO A 298 5.56 -14.60 0.08
CA PRO A 298 4.48 -13.64 -0.12
C PRO A 298 4.98 -12.20 -0.16
N GLU A 299 4.49 -11.40 -1.13
CA GLU A 299 4.62 -9.94 -1.15
C GLU A 299 3.40 -9.30 -0.48
N VAL A 300 2.21 -9.90 -0.67
CA VAL A 300 0.99 -9.47 0.02
C VAL A 300 1.13 -9.65 1.52
N LYS A 301 0.80 -8.60 2.28
CA LYS A 301 0.83 -8.63 3.75
C LYS A 301 -0.48 -9.20 4.28
N VAL A 302 -0.41 -10.36 4.91
CA VAL A 302 -1.53 -10.97 5.63
C VAL A 302 -1.61 -10.32 7.01
N ILE A 303 -2.79 -9.80 7.35
CA ILE A 303 -3.08 -9.20 8.66
C ILE A 303 -3.74 -10.25 9.54
N HIS A 304 -3.34 -10.26 10.83
CA HIS A 304 -3.83 -11.19 11.85
C HIS A 304 -4.44 -10.46 13.04
#